data_e7dd28360b1ee2c912d3a2e3c530b6ff
#
_entry.id   e7dd28360b1ee2c912d3a2e3c530b6ff
#
_cell.length_a   1.000
_cell.length_b   1.000
_cell.length_c   1.000
_cell.angle_alpha   90.00
_cell.angle_beta   90.00
_cell.angle_gamma   90.00
#
_symmetry.space_group_name_H-M   'P 1'
#
loop_
_entity.id
_entity.type
_entity.pdbx_description
1 polymer ?
#
loop_
_entity_poly.entity_id
_entity_poly.type
_entity_poly.pdbx_seq_one_letter_code
_entity_poly.pdbx_strand_id
1 'polypeptide(L)'
;MVQQDVQFGKVAVLMGGQSAEREVSLMSGQGVLAALRARGVDAHAFDPASLPMDELKKQGFTRCFIALHGRYGEDGTVQGALELLGIPYTGAGVMASSMAIDKVMTKRVWLAEGLPTPRYVLLHRSEYTPERVRAIPAALGLPLIVKPVREGSSLGVTKVTSADQMEQALADAAALDADILCEEFIAGDEVTCPVLGTGGDARALPVIHIVAPGGNYDFQNKYYSDDTEYRVPCDLPAGEEAAIQALVLKAYRVLGCRGWGRIDVMIDAATRQPYLLEINTSPGMTGHSLVPMSAQAAGTDYETLCLQLLASASLDYPPTT
;
A
#
# COMPACT_ATOMS: atom_id res chain seq x y z
N MET A 1 -4.43 2.93 -33.11
CA MET A 1 -5.56 2.11 -32.60
C MET A 1 -6.57 3.07 -32.03
N VAL A 2 -7.83 3.02 -32.52
CA VAL A 2 -8.92 3.89 -32.10
C VAL A 2 -9.18 3.62 -30.61
N GLN A 3 -8.96 4.63 -29.77
CA GLN A 3 -9.44 4.62 -28.38
C GLN A 3 -10.96 4.50 -28.47
N GLN A 4 -11.51 3.33 -28.08
CA GLN A 4 -12.94 3.24 -27.82
C GLN A 4 -13.22 4.24 -26.71
N ASP A 5 -14.15 5.18 -26.96
CA ASP A 5 -14.68 6.09 -25.93
C ASP A 5 -15.34 5.25 -24.83
N VAL A 6 -14.57 4.84 -23.84
CA VAL A 6 -15.12 4.16 -22.66
C VAL A 6 -15.90 5.20 -21.88
N GLN A 7 -17.21 5.15 -21.96
CA GLN A 7 -18.07 5.98 -21.14
C GLN A 7 -18.05 5.45 -19.71
N PHE A 8 -17.38 6.16 -18.80
CA PHE A 8 -17.27 5.79 -17.40
C PHE A 8 -18.54 6.11 -16.58
N GLY A 9 -19.49 6.89 -17.16
CA GLY A 9 -20.61 7.47 -16.43
C GLY A 9 -20.15 8.51 -15.40
N LYS A 10 -20.96 8.75 -14.37
CA LYS A 10 -20.62 9.68 -13.28
C LYS A 10 -19.70 8.99 -12.29
N VAL A 11 -18.50 9.52 -12.12
CA VAL A 11 -17.42 8.94 -11.32
C VAL A 11 -17.24 9.71 -10.00
N ALA A 12 -17.22 8.98 -8.88
CA ALA A 12 -16.81 9.54 -7.59
C ALA A 12 -15.31 9.26 -7.35
N VAL A 13 -14.54 10.30 -7.07
CA VAL A 13 -13.18 10.17 -6.52
C VAL A 13 -13.30 10.23 -5.00
N LEU A 14 -13.17 9.07 -4.35
CA LEU A 14 -13.26 8.97 -2.89
C LEU A 14 -11.95 9.46 -2.29
N MET A 15 -12.01 10.55 -1.50
CA MET A 15 -10.84 11.20 -0.92
C MET A 15 -11.14 11.76 0.46
N GLY A 16 -10.12 12.04 1.25
CA GLY A 16 -10.26 12.51 2.62
C GLY A 16 -10.45 11.35 3.60
N GLY A 17 -11.68 11.10 4.02
CA GLY A 17 -11.99 10.05 5.00
C GLY A 17 -11.56 10.42 6.43
N GLN A 18 -11.51 9.42 7.33
CA GLN A 18 -11.29 9.62 8.77
C GLN A 18 -9.95 9.08 9.28
N SER A 19 -9.09 8.54 8.39
CA SER A 19 -7.79 7.99 8.80
C SER A 19 -6.79 9.08 9.16
N ALA A 20 -5.69 8.69 9.80
CA ALA A 20 -4.56 9.57 10.07
C ALA A 20 -3.89 10.10 8.77
N GLU A 21 -4.16 9.44 7.62
CA GLU A 21 -3.61 9.79 6.31
C GLU A 21 -4.54 10.72 5.49
N ARG A 22 -5.52 11.36 6.14
CA ARG A 22 -6.53 12.22 5.49
C ARG A 22 -5.93 13.26 4.54
N GLU A 23 -4.89 13.97 4.94
CA GLU A 23 -4.26 15.02 4.14
C GLU A 23 -3.63 14.46 2.86
N VAL A 24 -2.95 13.31 2.96
CA VAL A 24 -2.37 12.62 1.81
C VAL A 24 -3.47 12.13 0.86
N SER A 25 -4.59 11.66 1.42
CA SER A 25 -5.76 11.24 0.64
C SER A 25 -6.40 12.41 -0.13
N LEU A 26 -6.51 13.58 0.50
CA LEU A 26 -7.02 14.78 -0.17
C LEU A 26 -6.10 15.22 -1.30
N MET A 27 -4.78 15.23 -1.09
CA MET A 27 -3.81 15.56 -2.16
C MET A 27 -3.87 14.57 -3.32
N SER A 28 -3.88 13.26 -3.03
CA SER A 28 -4.01 12.20 -4.02
C SER A 28 -5.31 12.31 -4.82
N GLY A 29 -6.42 12.48 -4.11
CA GLY A 29 -7.74 12.59 -4.73
C GLY A 29 -7.91 13.83 -5.60
N GLN A 30 -7.36 14.97 -5.21
CA GLN A 30 -7.38 16.18 -6.01
C GLN A 30 -6.58 16.02 -7.30
N GLY A 31 -5.40 15.39 -7.24
CA GLY A 31 -4.59 15.06 -8.43
C GLY A 31 -5.35 14.15 -9.39
N VAL A 32 -5.92 13.06 -8.90
CA VAL A 32 -6.73 12.13 -9.69
C VAL A 32 -7.95 12.82 -10.29
N LEU A 33 -8.67 13.63 -9.51
CA LEU A 33 -9.84 14.37 -9.96
C LEU A 33 -9.51 15.31 -11.12
N ALA A 34 -8.41 16.05 -11.00
CA ALA A 34 -7.93 16.95 -12.05
C ALA A 34 -7.55 16.18 -13.32
N ALA A 35 -6.81 15.07 -13.17
CA ALA A 35 -6.40 14.22 -14.28
C ALA A 35 -7.58 13.62 -15.05
N LEU A 36 -8.56 13.05 -14.32
CA LEU A 36 -9.75 12.47 -14.93
C LEU A 36 -10.60 13.52 -15.67
N ARG A 37 -10.77 14.71 -15.07
CA ARG A 37 -11.49 15.83 -15.74
C ARG A 37 -10.77 16.34 -16.97
N ALA A 38 -9.45 16.42 -16.94
CA ALA A 38 -8.65 16.81 -18.10
C ALA A 38 -8.82 15.85 -19.29
N ARG A 39 -9.17 14.59 -19.01
CA ARG A 39 -9.49 13.56 -20.02
C ARG A 39 -10.99 13.43 -20.31
N GLY A 40 -11.81 14.41 -19.88
CA GLY A 40 -13.25 14.46 -20.20
C GLY A 40 -14.13 13.52 -19.39
N VAL A 41 -13.62 12.94 -18.29
CA VAL A 41 -14.44 12.10 -17.40
C VAL A 41 -15.31 13.00 -16.51
N ASP A 42 -16.60 12.65 -16.36
CA ASP A 42 -17.53 13.29 -15.43
C ASP A 42 -17.21 12.88 -13.98
N ALA A 43 -16.09 13.42 -13.44
CA ALA A 43 -15.54 13.07 -12.15
C ALA A 43 -15.82 14.13 -11.08
N HIS A 44 -16.20 13.66 -9.88
CA HIS A 44 -16.57 14.49 -8.74
C HIS A 44 -15.87 14.02 -7.47
N ALA A 45 -15.49 14.98 -6.61
CA ALA A 45 -14.97 14.68 -5.28
C ALA A 45 -16.08 14.11 -4.40
N PHE A 46 -15.74 13.10 -3.60
CA PHE A 46 -16.63 12.54 -2.59
C PHE A 46 -15.81 12.22 -1.33
N ASP A 47 -16.14 12.88 -0.22
CA ASP A 47 -15.48 12.65 1.07
C ASP A 47 -16.42 11.88 2.01
N PRO A 48 -16.13 10.60 2.31
CA PRO A 48 -16.97 9.78 3.19
C PRO A 48 -16.94 10.23 4.66
N ALA A 49 -16.05 11.13 5.06
CA ALA A 49 -16.13 11.78 6.36
C ALA A 49 -17.27 12.80 6.46
N SER A 50 -17.72 13.34 5.34
CA SER A 50 -18.74 14.39 5.25
C SER A 50 -20.04 13.89 4.68
N LEU A 51 -20.02 12.83 3.87
CA LEU A 51 -21.19 12.30 3.17
C LEU A 51 -21.33 10.80 3.45
N PRO A 52 -22.53 10.30 3.78
CA PRO A 52 -22.76 8.87 3.93
C PRO A 52 -22.65 8.15 2.59
N MET A 53 -22.18 6.89 2.60
CA MET A 53 -21.87 6.12 1.39
C MET A 53 -23.08 5.87 0.47
N ASP A 54 -24.30 5.83 1.00
CA ASP A 54 -25.54 5.67 0.24
C ASP A 54 -25.85 6.87 -0.67
N GLU A 55 -25.27 8.05 -0.37
CA GLU A 55 -25.36 9.23 -1.24
C GLU A 55 -24.73 8.98 -2.61
N LEU A 56 -23.75 8.08 -2.73
CA LEU A 56 -23.19 7.69 -4.03
C LEU A 56 -24.29 7.23 -4.98
N LYS A 57 -25.18 6.36 -4.51
CA LYS A 57 -26.28 5.83 -5.34
C LYS A 57 -27.37 6.85 -5.58
N LYS A 58 -27.75 7.64 -4.57
CA LYS A 58 -28.75 8.69 -4.68
C LYS A 58 -28.35 9.78 -5.67
N GLN A 59 -27.06 10.13 -5.72
CA GLN A 59 -26.52 11.11 -6.65
C GLN A 59 -26.18 10.54 -8.03
N GLY A 60 -26.45 9.27 -8.28
CA GLY A 60 -26.27 8.61 -9.57
C GLY A 60 -24.82 8.29 -9.96
N PHE A 61 -23.94 8.11 -8.98
CA PHE A 61 -22.59 7.63 -9.26
C PHE A 61 -22.60 6.17 -9.72
N THR A 62 -21.87 5.89 -10.78
CA THR A 62 -21.81 4.58 -11.43
C THR A 62 -20.47 3.89 -11.25
N ARG A 63 -19.45 4.61 -10.77
CA ARG A 63 -18.09 4.11 -10.60
C ARG A 63 -17.35 4.94 -9.54
N CYS A 64 -16.45 4.30 -8.81
CA CYS A 64 -15.61 4.97 -7.82
C CYS A 64 -14.13 4.78 -8.13
N PHE A 65 -13.36 5.87 -8.01
CA PHE A 65 -11.91 5.83 -7.87
C PHE A 65 -11.58 5.97 -6.39
N ILE A 66 -10.94 4.96 -5.78
CA ILE A 66 -10.53 5.02 -4.38
C ILE A 66 -9.16 5.69 -4.31
N ALA A 67 -9.12 6.89 -3.68
CA ALA A 67 -7.92 7.62 -3.31
C ALA A 67 -7.85 7.82 -1.78
N LEU A 68 -8.59 7.00 -1.03
CA LEU A 68 -8.51 6.93 0.42
C LEU A 68 -7.30 6.09 0.83
N HIS A 69 -6.68 6.44 1.97
CA HIS A 69 -5.53 5.73 2.52
C HIS A 69 -5.82 5.29 3.96
N GLY A 70 -5.12 4.22 4.40
CA GLY A 70 -5.22 3.68 5.74
C GLY A 70 -6.58 3.09 6.08
N ARG A 71 -6.96 3.18 7.36
CA ARG A 71 -8.23 2.64 7.88
C ARG A 71 -9.43 3.23 7.16
N TYR A 72 -10.45 2.40 6.94
CA TYR A 72 -11.66 2.68 6.14
C TYR A 72 -11.42 2.88 4.64
N GLY A 73 -10.19 3.12 4.19
CA GLY A 73 -9.84 3.33 2.79
C GLY A 73 -9.27 2.09 2.09
N GLU A 74 -8.39 1.37 2.77
CA GLU A 74 -7.70 0.20 2.21
C GLU A 74 -7.76 -1.05 3.10
N ASP A 75 -8.74 -1.12 4.01
CA ASP A 75 -8.96 -2.23 4.94
C ASP A 75 -10.15 -3.15 4.58
N GLY A 76 -10.77 -2.95 3.43
CA GLY A 76 -11.96 -3.68 3.01
C GLY A 76 -13.28 -3.01 3.37
N THR A 77 -13.28 -2.00 4.24
CA THR A 77 -14.52 -1.36 4.72
C THR A 77 -15.23 -0.59 3.62
N VAL A 78 -14.55 0.34 2.93
CA VAL A 78 -15.15 1.08 1.82
C VAL A 78 -15.45 0.17 0.64
N GLN A 79 -14.60 -0.83 0.38
CA GLN A 79 -14.80 -1.83 -0.65
C GLN A 79 -16.09 -2.63 -0.40
N GLY A 80 -16.32 -3.09 0.83
CA GLY A 80 -17.55 -3.78 1.22
C GLY A 80 -18.80 -2.92 1.06
N ALA A 81 -18.73 -1.64 1.41
CA ALA A 81 -19.83 -0.71 1.16
C ALA A 81 -20.15 -0.56 -0.33
N LEU A 82 -19.12 -0.46 -1.18
CA LEU A 82 -19.27 -0.35 -2.63
C LEU A 82 -19.82 -1.64 -3.26
N GLU A 83 -19.41 -2.82 -2.78
CA GLU A 83 -19.98 -4.11 -3.16
C GLU A 83 -21.50 -4.14 -2.89
N LEU A 84 -21.94 -3.76 -1.68
CA LEU A 84 -23.36 -3.71 -1.32
C LEU A 84 -24.16 -2.68 -2.13
N LEU A 85 -23.53 -1.57 -2.52
CA LEU A 85 -24.13 -0.56 -3.39
C LEU A 85 -24.14 -1.00 -4.86
N GLY A 86 -23.38 -2.01 -5.24
CA GLY A 86 -23.22 -2.45 -6.63
C GLY A 86 -22.49 -1.42 -7.49
N ILE A 87 -21.56 -0.65 -6.92
CA ILE A 87 -20.79 0.38 -7.62
C ILE A 87 -19.35 -0.11 -7.81
N PRO A 88 -18.91 -0.37 -9.05
CA PRO A 88 -17.53 -0.77 -9.36
C PRO A 88 -16.51 0.25 -8.87
N TYR A 89 -15.36 -0.24 -8.38
CA TYR A 89 -14.32 0.60 -7.81
C TYR A 89 -12.91 0.15 -8.22
N THR A 90 -11.97 1.08 -8.15
CA THR A 90 -10.56 0.83 -8.46
C THR A 90 -9.86 0.10 -7.31
N GLY A 91 -8.87 -0.72 -7.63
CA GLY A 91 -8.00 -1.37 -6.64
C GLY A 91 -8.49 -2.73 -6.17
N ALA A 92 -7.90 -3.21 -5.10
CA ALA A 92 -8.14 -4.53 -4.54
C ALA A 92 -9.56 -4.67 -3.97
N GLY A 93 -10.08 -5.89 -3.98
CA GLY A 93 -11.39 -6.23 -3.41
C GLY A 93 -11.38 -6.32 -1.88
N VAL A 94 -12.52 -6.67 -1.31
CA VAL A 94 -12.73 -6.69 0.15
C VAL A 94 -11.71 -7.55 0.88
N MET A 95 -11.60 -8.82 0.48
CA MET A 95 -10.71 -9.78 1.16
C MET A 95 -9.24 -9.39 1.02
N ALA A 96 -8.81 -9.02 -0.19
CA ALA A 96 -7.43 -8.67 -0.45
C ALA A 96 -7.03 -7.39 0.32
N SER A 97 -7.88 -6.37 0.36
CA SER A 97 -7.66 -5.15 1.14
C SER A 97 -7.57 -5.44 2.63
N SER A 98 -8.49 -6.25 3.18
CA SER A 98 -8.48 -6.60 4.60
C SER A 98 -7.25 -7.42 5.02
N MET A 99 -6.74 -8.28 4.14
CA MET A 99 -5.49 -9.02 4.40
C MET A 99 -4.27 -8.12 4.24
N ALA A 100 -4.26 -7.24 3.24
CA ALA A 100 -3.12 -6.40 2.91
C ALA A 100 -2.79 -5.38 4.00
N ILE A 101 -3.79 -4.76 4.61
CA ILE A 101 -3.58 -3.79 5.69
C ILE A 101 -3.01 -4.45 6.96
N ASP A 102 -3.32 -5.72 7.19
CA ASP A 102 -2.81 -6.50 8.30
C ASP A 102 -1.46 -7.15 7.91
N LYS A 103 -0.36 -6.51 8.33
CA LYS A 103 1.00 -6.97 8.00
C LYS A 103 1.26 -8.40 8.44
N VAL A 104 0.63 -8.86 9.53
CA VAL A 104 0.82 -10.23 10.04
C VAL A 104 0.06 -11.22 9.18
N MET A 105 -1.17 -10.93 8.77
CA MET A 105 -1.93 -11.79 7.86
C MET A 105 -1.25 -11.88 6.50
N THR A 106 -0.78 -10.76 5.97
CA THR A 106 0.03 -10.71 4.74
C THR A 106 1.26 -11.60 4.83
N LYS A 107 2.06 -11.48 5.90
CA LYS A 107 3.25 -12.31 6.14
C LYS A 107 2.90 -13.80 6.23
N ARG A 108 1.80 -14.16 6.90
CA ARG A 108 1.34 -15.55 7.02
C ARG A 108 1.02 -16.17 5.66
N VAL A 109 0.31 -15.44 4.81
CA VAL A 109 0.00 -15.89 3.44
C VAL A 109 1.28 -16.05 2.63
N TRP A 110 2.16 -15.05 2.64
CA TRP A 110 3.43 -15.12 1.93
C TRP A 110 4.31 -16.28 2.38
N LEU A 111 4.43 -16.52 3.69
CA LEU A 111 5.20 -17.65 4.22
C LEU A 111 4.60 -19.01 3.83
N ALA A 112 3.27 -19.13 3.83
CA ALA A 112 2.59 -20.36 3.38
C ALA A 112 2.85 -20.66 1.89
N GLU A 113 3.08 -19.62 1.10
CA GLU A 113 3.43 -19.71 -0.34
C GLU A 113 4.94 -19.76 -0.62
N GLY A 114 5.75 -19.84 0.45
CA GLY A 114 7.20 -19.91 0.36
C GLY A 114 7.86 -18.60 -0.09
N LEU A 115 7.20 -17.45 0.13
CA LEU A 115 7.75 -16.14 -0.19
C LEU A 115 8.53 -15.56 1.00
N PRO A 116 9.71 -14.96 0.77
CA PRO A 116 10.57 -14.44 1.82
C PRO A 116 9.99 -13.16 2.43
N THR A 117 9.90 -13.12 3.75
CA THR A 117 9.57 -11.94 4.55
C THR A 117 10.38 -12.01 5.84
N PRO A 118 10.75 -10.88 6.49
CA PRO A 118 11.52 -10.89 7.72
C PRO A 118 10.88 -11.78 8.80
N ARG A 119 11.69 -12.47 9.60
CA ARG A 119 11.21 -13.22 10.78
C ARG A 119 10.52 -12.25 11.73
N TYR A 120 9.48 -12.71 12.40
CA TYR A 120 8.71 -11.81 13.27
C TYR A 120 8.12 -12.51 14.50
N VAL A 121 7.78 -11.70 15.48
CA VAL A 121 6.96 -12.04 16.65
C VAL A 121 5.76 -11.11 16.66
N LEU A 122 4.57 -11.69 16.76
CA LEU A 122 3.33 -10.95 17.02
C LEU A 122 3.09 -10.89 18.53
N LEU A 123 2.83 -9.70 19.04
CA LEU A 123 2.50 -9.48 20.44
C LEU A 123 1.22 -8.65 20.53
N HIS A 124 0.18 -9.23 21.12
CA HIS A 124 -1.02 -8.50 21.49
C HIS A 124 -0.78 -7.75 22.81
N ARG A 125 -1.23 -6.50 22.92
CA ARG A 125 -0.97 -5.67 24.13
C ARG A 125 -1.44 -6.30 25.43
N SER A 126 -2.46 -7.18 25.40
CA SER A 126 -2.93 -7.93 26.60
C SER A 126 -1.97 -9.04 27.03
N GLU A 127 -0.95 -9.36 26.23
CA GLU A 127 0.02 -10.42 26.46
C GLU A 127 1.37 -9.89 26.92
N TYR A 128 1.47 -8.60 27.26
CA TYR A 128 2.71 -7.97 27.71
C TYR A 128 3.06 -8.47 29.12
N THR A 129 4.09 -9.29 29.17
CA THR A 129 4.78 -9.62 30.41
C THR A 129 6.27 -9.30 30.23
N PRO A 130 7.00 -8.97 31.32
CA PRO A 130 8.45 -8.71 31.22
C PRO A 130 9.22 -9.87 30.59
N GLU A 131 8.77 -11.12 30.80
CA GLU A 131 9.38 -12.31 30.22
C GLU A 131 9.20 -12.35 28.71
N ARG A 132 7.99 -12.07 28.19
CA ARG A 132 7.70 -12.05 26.75
C ARG A 132 8.46 -10.91 26.08
N VAL A 133 8.48 -9.73 26.65
CA VAL A 133 9.22 -8.58 26.13
C VAL A 133 10.71 -8.91 26.01
N ARG A 134 11.32 -9.49 27.06
CA ARG A 134 12.74 -9.89 27.03
C ARG A 134 13.05 -11.01 26.03
N ALA A 135 12.09 -11.87 25.75
CA ALA A 135 12.27 -12.98 24.80
C ALA A 135 12.35 -12.51 23.33
N ILE A 136 11.78 -11.36 22.99
CA ILE A 136 11.72 -10.87 21.58
C ILE A 136 13.12 -10.61 21.01
N PRO A 137 14.01 -9.81 21.65
CA PRO A 137 15.39 -9.62 21.15
C PRO A 137 16.19 -10.92 21.10
N ALA A 138 15.93 -11.86 22.03
CA ALA A 138 16.58 -13.17 22.01
C ALA A 138 16.17 -14.04 20.81
N ALA A 139 14.92 -13.90 20.35
CA ALA A 139 14.37 -14.66 19.23
C ALA A 139 14.75 -14.05 17.86
N LEU A 140 14.73 -12.72 17.75
CA LEU A 140 14.90 -12.01 16.48
C LEU A 140 16.32 -11.46 16.26
N GLY A 141 17.06 -11.23 17.34
CA GLY A 141 18.33 -10.47 17.31
C GLY A 141 18.08 -8.95 17.41
N LEU A 142 19.18 -8.21 17.48
CA LEU A 142 19.22 -6.76 17.44
C LEU A 142 20.14 -6.30 16.31
N PRO A 143 19.81 -5.22 15.60
CA PRO A 143 18.59 -4.42 15.76
C PRO A 143 17.35 -5.14 15.28
N LEU A 144 16.16 -4.69 15.76
CA LEU A 144 14.86 -5.15 15.29
C LEU A 144 13.91 -3.96 15.09
N ILE A 145 12.80 -4.18 14.38
CA ILE A 145 11.75 -3.18 14.16
C ILE A 145 10.53 -3.53 15.00
N VAL A 146 10.00 -2.54 15.71
CA VAL A 146 8.70 -2.60 16.39
C VAL A 146 7.74 -1.66 15.69
N LYS A 147 6.54 -2.15 15.33
CA LYS A 147 5.53 -1.35 14.62
C LYS A 147 4.10 -1.85 14.87
N PRO A 148 3.09 -0.98 14.78
CA PRO A 148 1.69 -1.40 14.77
C PRO A 148 1.40 -2.25 13.54
N VAL A 149 0.46 -3.20 13.66
CA VAL A 149 0.15 -4.16 12.59
C VAL A 149 -0.58 -3.50 11.42
N ARG A 150 -1.52 -2.56 11.71
CA ARG A 150 -2.49 -2.03 10.72
C ARG A 150 -2.36 -0.53 10.46
N GLU A 151 -1.22 0.07 10.78
CA GLU A 151 -0.97 1.48 10.47
C GLU A 151 -0.03 1.62 9.27
N GLY A 152 -0.26 2.67 8.48
CA GLY A 152 0.56 3.03 7.32
C GLY A 152 1.59 4.13 7.62
N SER A 153 2.23 4.63 6.58
CA SER A 153 3.08 5.83 6.60
C SER A 153 4.17 5.86 7.66
N SER A 154 4.69 4.70 8.06
CA SER A 154 5.71 4.53 9.12
C SER A 154 5.31 5.08 10.50
N LEU A 155 4.01 5.28 10.77
CA LEU A 155 3.51 5.71 12.07
C LEU A 155 3.77 4.62 13.13
N GLY A 156 4.40 5.01 14.25
CA GLY A 156 4.71 4.10 15.36
C GLY A 156 5.78 3.06 15.05
N VAL A 157 6.56 3.23 13.98
CA VAL A 157 7.69 2.36 13.66
C VAL A 157 8.92 2.80 14.45
N THR A 158 9.50 1.87 15.20
CA THR A 158 10.72 2.11 15.99
C THR A 158 11.76 1.05 15.68
N LYS A 159 12.97 1.51 15.33
CA LYS A 159 14.17 0.66 15.25
C LYS A 159 14.78 0.52 16.63
N VAL A 160 14.74 -0.67 17.20
CA VAL A 160 15.28 -1.01 18.50
C VAL A 160 16.69 -1.56 18.32
N THR A 161 17.68 -0.89 18.92
CA THR A 161 19.10 -1.27 18.83
C THR A 161 19.64 -1.89 20.12
N SER A 162 18.90 -1.72 21.25
CA SER A 162 19.24 -2.29 22.56
C SER A 162 17.97 -2.74 23.29
N ALA A 163 18.08 -3.73 24.17
CA ALA A 163 16.94 -4.33 24.85
C ALA A 163 16.17 -3.38 25.79
N ASP A 164 16.82 -2.36 26.31
CA ASP A 164 16.21 -1.34 27.15
C ASP A 164 15.24 -0.42 26.41
N GLN A 165 15.35 -0.32 25.07
CA GLN A 165 14.41 0.44 24.24
C GLN A 165 13.08 -0.27 24.00
N MET A 166 13.00 -1.57 24.28
CA MET A 166 11.83 -2.40 23.93
C MET A 166 10.52 -1.92 24.56
N GLU A 167 10.55 -1.56 25.86
CA GLU A 167 9.31 -1.17 26.56
C GLU A 167 8.70 0.10 25.96
N GLN A 168 9.53 1.11 25.66
CA GLN A 168 9.07 2.34 25.03
C GLN A 168 8.56 2.10 23.60
N ALA A 169 9.31 1.35 22.78
CA ALA A 169 8.90 1.03 21.42
C ALA A 169 7.57 0.28 21.36
N LEU A 170 7.36 -0.66 22.28
CA LEU A 170 6.08 -1.37 22.40
C LEU A 170 4.95 -0.45 22.85
N ALA A 171 5.21 0.46 23.80
CA ALA A 171 4.22 1.43 24.27
C ALA A 171 3.77 2.37 23.15
N ASP A 172 4.70 2.87 22.35
CA ASP A 172 4.43 3.77 21.22
C ASP A 172 3.58 3.07 20.14
N ALA A 173 3.93 1.84 19.78
CA ALA A 173 3.14 1.05 18.83
C ALA A 173 1.76 0.67 19.40
N ALA A 174 1.66 0.34 20.69
CA ALA A 174 0.41 -0.02 21.39
C ALA A 174 -0.57 1.15 21.49
N ALA A 175 -0.11 2.39 21.40
CA ALA A 175 -0.97 3.57 21.36
C ALA A 175 -1.80 3.64 20.07
N LEU A 176 -1.32 2.99 18.99
CA LEU A 176 -1.91 3.04 17.66
C LEU A 176 -2.68 1.75 17.29
N ASP A 177 -2.19 0.57 17.72
CA ASP A 177 -2.85 -0.72 17.46
C ASP A 177 -2.74 -1.63 18.69
N ALA A 178 -3.71 -2.52 18.86
CA ALA A 178 -3.70 -3.54 19.91
C ALA A 178 -2.70 -4.67 19.59
N ASP A 179 -2.44 -4.90 18.33
CA ASP A 179 -1.50 -5.89 17.81
C ASP A 179 -0.20 -5.21 17.38
N ILE A 180 0.93 -5.73 17.83
CA ILE A 180 2.25 -5.18 17.55
C ILE A 180 3.09 -6.24 16.85
N LEU A 181 3.68 -5.84 15.74
CA LEU A 181 4.65 -6.61 14.98
C LEU A 181 6.05 -6.22 15.40
N CYS A 182 6.80 -7.20 15.94
CA CYS A 182 8.25 -7.09 16.10
C CYS A 182 8.91 -7.93 15.01
N GLU A 183 9.77 -7.35 14.19
CA GLU A 183 10.44 -8.08 13.10
C GLU A 183 11.95 -7.84 13.07
N GLU A 184 12.71 -8.80 12.56
CA GLU A 184 14.13 -8.63 12.36
C GLU A 184 14.41 -7.46 11.42
N PHE A 185 15.45 -6.70 11.73
CA PHE A 185 15.87 -5.61 10.87
C PHE A 185 16.72 -6.14 9.72
N ILE A 186 16.27 -5.91 8.49
CA ILE A 186 17.05 -6.24 7.30
C ILE A 186 17.88 -5.00 6.93
N ALA A 187 19.20 -5.13 7.03
CA ALA A 187 20.13 -4.07 6.64
C ALA A 187 20.43 -4.17 5.14
N GLY A 188 20.15 -3.12 4.39
CA GLY A 188 20.42 -3.10 2.96
C GLY A 188 19.61 -2.07 2.20
N ASP A 189 19.31 -2.38 0.93
CA ASP A 189 18.62 -1.46 0.03
C ASP A 189 17.11 -1.57 0.20
N GLU A 190 16.44 -0.43 0.32
CA GLU A 190 14.98 -0.36 0.28
C GLU A 190 14.50 -0.08 -1.13
N VAL A 191 13.64 -0.97 -1.64
CA VAL A 191 13.05 -0.82 -2.97
C VAL A 191 11.56 -1.01 -2.92
N THR A 192 10.86 -0.45 -3.89
CA THR A 192 9.43 -0.63 -4.04
C THR A 192 9.07 -0.93 -5.47
N CYS A 193 8.05 -1.76 -5.66
CA CYS A 193 7.62 -2.16 -6.99
C CYS A 193 6.10 -2.07 -7.11
N PRO A 194 5.59 -1.14 -7.94
CA PRO A 194 4.17 -1.10 -8.26
C PRO A 194 3.76 -2.25 -9.19
N VAL A 195 2.50 -2.67 -9.03
CA VAL A 195 1.84 -3.67 -9.88
C VAL A 195 0.56 -3.09 -10.43
N LEU A 196 0.30 -3.29 -11.72
CA LEU A 196 -0.97 -2.96 -12.38
C LEU A 196 -1.60 -4.21 -12.99
N GLY A 197 -2.93 -4.30 -12.95
CA GLY A 197 -3.70 -5.37 -13.58
C GLY A 197 -4.20 -6.43 -12.60
N THR A 198 -4.72 -7.52 -13.14
CA THR A 198 -5.43 -8.56 -12.37
C THR A 198 -5.03 -9.95 -12.87
N GLY A 199 -4.83 -10.89 -11.96
CA GLY A 199 -4.56 -12.29 -12.30
C GLY A 199 -3.38 -12.47 -13.25
N GLY A 200 -3.62 -13.12 -14.40
CA GLY A 200 -2.61 -13.36 -15.44
C GLY A 200 -2.10 -12.08 -16.12
N ASP A 201 -2.94 -11.05 -16.22
CA ASP A 201 -2.62 -9.77 -16.87
C ASP A 201 -1.92 -8.78 -15.93
N ALA A 202 -1.75 -9.15 -14.66
CA ALA A 202 -0.99 -8.34 -13.71
C ALA A 202 0.47 -8.25 -14.14
N ARG A 203 0.99 -7.01 -14.18
CA ARG A 203 2.37 -6.69 -14.56
C ARG A 203 3.03 -5.81 -13.51
N ALA A 204 4.27 -6.08 -13.20
CA ALA A 204 5.11 -5.22 -12.39
C ALA A 204 5.59 -4.03 -13.24
N LEU A 205 5.64 -2.86 -12.63
CA LEU A 205 6.27 -1.68 -13.20
C LEU A 205 7.77 -1.65 -12.84
N PRO A 206 8.55 -0.69 -13.38
CA PRO A 206 9.93 -0.50 -12.97
C PRO A 206 10.09 -0.37 -11.46
N VAL A 207 11.09 -1.05 -10.91
CA VAL A 207 11.43 -0.98 -9.49
C VAL A 207 12.03 0.39 -9.19
N ILE A 208 11.66 0.96 -8.05
CA ILE A 208 12.21 2.20 -7.52
C ILE A 208 13.15 1.85 -6.37
N HIS A 209 14.40 2.30 -6.44
CA HIS A 209 15.32 2.26 -5.31
C HIS A 209 15.15 3.54 -4.49
N ILE A 210 14.86 3.39 -3.19
CA ILE A 210 14.61 4.46 -2.23
C ILE A 210 15.89 4.69 -1.42
N VAL A 211 16.50 5.84 -1.59
CA VAL A 211 17.72 6.22 -0.86
C VAL A 211 17.38 7.32 0.13
N ALA A 212 16.93 6.92 1.31
CA ALA A 212 16.60 7.87 2.38
C ALA A 212 17.83 8.28 3.20
N PRO A 213 17.86 9.53 3.71
CA PRO A 213 18.96 10.00 4.58
C PRO A 213 19.15 9.08 5.79
N GLY A 214 20.40 8.62 5.99
CA GLY A 214 20.72 7.70 7.10
C GLY A 214 19.99 6.35 7.05
N GLY A 215 19.39 5.98 5.92
CA GLY A 215 18.59 4.75 5.78
C GLY A 215 17.25 4.80 6.54
N ASN A 216 16.73 5.98 6.83
CA ASN A 216 15.49 6.19 7.59
C ASN A 216 14.37 6.74 6.68
N TYR A 217 13.54 5.87 6.12
CA TYR A 217 12.40 6.24 5.27
C TYR A 217 11.13 6.38 6.13
N ASP A 218 11.15 7.37 7.03
CA ASP A 218 10.03 7.70 7.93
C ASP A 218 8.99 8.63 7.27
N PHE A 219 7.96 8.99 8.04
CA PHE A 219 6.86 9.85 7.59
C PHE A 219 7.35 11.22 7.08
N GLN A 220 8.35 11.81 7.77
CA GLN A 220 8.92 13.10 7.37
C GLN A 220 9.63 12.99 6.01
N ASN A 221 10.45 11.94 5.84
CA ASN A 221 11.19 11.69 4.60
C ASN A 221 10.30 11.21 3.45
N LYS A 222 9.10 10.67 3.74
CA LYS A 222 8.12 10.24 2.72
C LYS A 222 7.34 11.40 2.09
N TYR A 223 6.99 12.42 2.88
CA TYR A 223 5.99 13.41 2.45
C TYR A 223 6.44 14.87 2.55
N TYR A 224 7.47 15.18 3.33
CA TYR A 224 7.83 16.56 3.66
C TYR A 224 9.30 16.90 3.43
N SER A 225 10.18 15.94 3.16
CA SER A 225 11.59 16.17 2.86
C SER A 225 11.87 15.86 1.40
N ASP A 226 12.66 16.73 0.77
CA ASP A 226 13.20 16.50 -0.57
C ASP A 226 14.57 15.77 -0.54
N ASP A 227 15.02 15.34 0.65
CA ASP A 227 16.33 14.70 0.82
C ASP A 227 16.32 13.21 0.45
N THR A 228 15.16 12.60 0.25
CA THR A 228 15.04 11.21 -0.22
C THR A 228 15.24 11.15 -1.73
N GLU A 229 16.24 10.41 -2.18
CA GLU A 229 16.48 10.17 -3.60
C GLU A 229 15.69 8.93 -4.07
N TYR A 230 14.97 9.07 -5.18
CA TYR A 230 14.24 7.97 -5.83
C TYR A 230 14.91 7.67 -7.17
N ARG A 231 15.51 6.50 -7.32
CA ARG A 231 16.21 6.09 -8.54
C ARG A 231 15.33 5.19 -9.39
N VAL A 232 14.91 5.70 -10.56
CA VAL A 232 14.12 4.99 -11.57
C VAL A 232 14.65 5.38 -12.95
N PRO A 233 15.16 4.44 -13.74
CA PRO A 233 15.35 3.00 -13.45
C PRO A 233 16.22 2.78 -12.20
N CYS A 234 15.96 1.67 -11.48
CA CYS A 234 16.74 1.34 -10.31
C CYS A 234 18.21 1.02 -10.69
N ASP A 235 19.13 1.34 -9.79
CA ASP A 235 20.57 1.11 -9.95
C ASP A 235 21.03 -0.24 -9.37
N LEU A 236 20.13 -1.22 -9.36
CA LEU A 236 20.40 -2.56 -8.88
C LEU A 236 21.26 -3.36 -9.88
N PRO A 237 22.03 -4.36 -9.40
CA PRO A 237 22.75 -5.28 -10.27
C PRO A 237 21.86 -5.94 -11.32
N ALA A 238 22.45 -6.26 -12.48
CA ALA A 238 21.74 -6.86 -13.60
C ALA A 238 21.01 -8.16 -13.17
N GLY A 239 19.72 -8.24 -13.52
CA GLY A 239 18.87 -9.38 -13.20
C GLY A 239 18.15 -9.30 -11.84
N GLU A 240 18.61 -8.49 -10.90
CA GLU A 240 17.93 -8.34 -9.59
C GLU A 240 16.55 -7.68 -9.75
N GLU A 241 16.43 -6.66 -10.59
CA GLU A 241 15.14 -6.00 -10.84
C GLU A 241 14.10 -7.01 -11.35
N ALA A 242 14.44 -7.85 -12.31
CA ALA A 242 13.54 -8.87 -12.84
C ALA A 242 13.15 -9.92 -11.79
N ALA A 243 14.08 -10.29 -10.91
CA ALA A 243 13.80 -11.21 -9.79
C ALA A 243 12.84 -10.59 -8.78
N ILE A 244 13.02 -9.30 -8.44
CA ILE A 244 12.12 -8.54 -7.55
C ILE A 244 10.74 -8.41 -8.19
N GLN A 245 10.65 -8.05 -9.48
CA GLN A 245 9.39 -7.97 -10.20
C GLN A 245 8.63 -9.32 -10.19
N ALA A 246 9.31 -10.43 -10.41
CA ALA A 246 8.70 -11.75 -10.36
C ALA A 246 8.22 -12.12 -8.94
N LEU A 247 9.01 -11.80 -7.90
CA LEU A 247 8.65 -11.99 -6.50
C LEU A 247 7.42 -11.19 -6.12
N VAL A 248 7.39 -9.90 -6.47
CA VAL A 248 6.31 -8.96 -6.21
C VAL A 248 5.02 -9.38 -6.92
N LEU A 249 5.09 -9.80 -8.17
CA LEU A 249 3.94 -10.33 -8.91
C LEU A 249 3.34 -11.57 -8.23
N LYS A 250 4.17 -12.48 -7.74
CA LYS A 250 3.68 -13.64 -6.98
C LYS A 250 3.04 -13.19 -5.68
N ALA A 251 3.69 -12.30 -4.92
CA ALA A 251 3.19 -11.77 -3.67
C ALA A 251 1.82 -11.05 -3.81
N TYR A 252 1.65 -10.29 -4.89
CA TYR A 252 0.40 -9.62 -5.24
C TYR A 252 -0.73 -10.61 -5.56
N ARG A 253 -0.41 -11.63 -6.39
CA ARG A 253 -1.40 -12.62 -6.85
C ARG A 253 -1.90 -13.54 -5.76
N VAL A 254 -1.04 -13.99 -4.85
CA VAL A 254 -1.42 -14.92 -3.77
C VAL A 254 -2.33 -14.27 -2.73
N LEU A 255 -2.30 -12.94 -2.61
CA LEU A 255 -3.25 -12.18 -1.80
C LEU A 255 -4.59 -11.92 -2.51
N GLY A 256 -4.72 -12.29 -3.77
CA GLY A 256 -5.92 -12.01 -4.58
C GLY A 256 -6.08 -10.54 -4.95
N CYS A 257 -5.00 -9.78 -4.97
CA CYS A 257 -5.05 -8.37 -5.35
C CYS A 257 -5.40 -8.20 -6.83
N ARG A 258 -6.10 -7.10 -7.15
CA ARG A 258 -6.50 -6.69 -8.49
C ARG A 258 -6.36 -5.19 -8.69
N GLY A 259 -6.44 -4.75 -9.94
CA GLY A 259 -6.38 -3.35 -10.33
C GLY A 259 -4.97 -2.80 -10.21
N TRP A 260 -4.53 -2.49 -9.03
CA TRP A 260 -3.20 -1.96 -8.76
C TRP A 260 -2.79 -2.13 -7.30
N GLY A 261 -1.50 -1.94 -7.02
CA GLY A 261 -0.92 -1.93 -5.68
C GLY A 261 0.56 -1.63 -5.75
N ARG A 262 1.21 -1.53 -4.58
CA ARG A 262 2.65 -1.31 -4.45
C ARG A 262 3.19 -2.20 -3.34
N ILE A 263 4.27 -2.90 -3.59
CA ILE A 263 4.90 -3.78 -2.62
C ILE A 263 6.29 -3.23 -2.28
N ASP A 264 6.53 -3.10 -0.98
CA ASP A 264 7.78 -2.60 -0.43
C ASP A 264 8.68 -3.78 -0.03
N VAL A 265 9.97 -3.71 -0.39
CA VAL A 265 10.93 -4.81 -0.31
C VAL A 265 12.25 -4.30 0.28
N MET A 266 12.84 -5.04 1.21
CA MET A 266 14.23 -4.86 1.63
C MET A 266 15.12 -5.90 0.96
N ILE A 267 16.28 -5.48 0.48
CA ILE A 267 17.30 -6.37 -0.08
C ILE A 267 18.45 -6.41 0.91
N ASP A 268 18.69 -7.58 1.50
CA ASP A 268 19.79 -7.77 2.46
C ASP A 268 21.14 -7.48 1.81
N ALA A 269 21.93 -6.60 2.43
CA ALA A 269 23.19 -6.14 1.87
C ALA A 269 24.25 -7.25 1.73
N ALA A 270 24.24 -8.24 2.63
CA ALA A 270 25.24 -9.30 2.66
C ALA A 270 24.90 -10.46 1.71
N THR A 271 23.62 -10.82 1.64
CA THR A 271 23.16 -12.00 0.90
C THR A 271 22.47 -11.67 -0.43
N ARG A 272 22.11 -10.41 -0.64
CA ARG A 272 21.26 -9.92 -1.74
C ARG A 272 19.88 -10.57 -1.79
N GLN A 273 19.45 -11.22 -0.70
CA GLN A 273 18.12 -11.83 -0.59
C GLN A 273 17.07 -10.73 -0.44
N PRO A 274 16.03 -10.66 -1.31
CA PRO A 274 14.90 -9.76 -1.13
C PRO A 274 13.95 -10.31 -0.07
N TYR A 275 13.38 -9.40 0.74
CA TYR A 275 12.38 -9.67 1.76
C TYR A 275 11.18 -8.74 1.59
N LEU A 276 10.00 -9.31 1.39
CA LEU A 276 8.74 -8.57 1.28
C LEU A 276 8.37 -7.96 2.63
N LEU A 277 8.09 -6.66 2.68
CA LEU A 277 7.72 -5.95 3.90
C LEU A 277 6.21 -5.83 4.05
N GLU A 278 5.57 -5.19 3.09
CA GLU A 278 4.14 -4.90 3.08
C GLU A 278 3.63 -4.66 1.66
N ILE A 279 2.31 -4.70 1.49
CA ILE A 279 1.61 -4.33 0.28
C ILE A 279 0.61 -3.22 0.55
N ASN A 280 0.62 -2.19 -0.28
CA ASN A 280 -0.31 -1.07 -0.27
C ASN A 280 -1.31 -1.24 -1.41
N THR A 281 -2.60 -1.37 -1.10
CA THR A 281 -3.67 -1.65 -2.08
C THR A 281 -4.35 -0.39 -2.62
N SER A 282 -4.11 0.76 -1.99
CA SER A 282 -4.48 2.08 -2.47
C SER A 282 -3.30 3.05 -2.28
N PRO A 283 -2.18 2.84 -2.99
CA PRO A 283 -0.99 3.64 -2.81
C PRO A 283 -1.22 5.11 -3.21
N GLY A 284 -0.40 6.02 -2.66
CA GLY A 284 -0.51 7.45 -2.93
C GLY A 284 -0.46 7.81 -4.42
N MET A 285 -1.19 8.87 -4.77
CA MET A 285 -1.32 9.42 -6.12
C MET A 285 -0.98 10.92 -6.16
N THR A 286 -0.10 11.39 -5.27
CA THR A 286 0.43 12.76 -5.31
C THR A 286 1.52 12.89 -6.38
N GLY A 287 1.97 14.11 -6.66
CA GLY A 287 3.05 14.36 -7.60
C GLY A 287 4.40 13.71 -7.23
N HIS A 288 4.61 13.35 -5.96
CA HIS A 288 5.81 12.67 -5.44
C HIS A 288 5.56 11.18 -5.17
N SER A 289 4.39 10.65 -5.52
CA SER A 289 4.04 9.26 -5.23
C SER A 289 4.74 8.28 -6.16
N LEU A 290 5.12 7.12 -5.59
CA LEU A 290 5.99 6.14 -6.23
C LEU A 290 5.32 5.41 -7.41
N VAL A 291 3.99 5.19 -7.35
CA VAL A 291 3.28 4.54 -8.47
C VAL A 291 3.25 5.42 -9.72
N PRO A 292 2.88 6.72 -9.66
CA PRO A 292 3.02 7.63 -10.79
C PRO A 292 4.45 7.73 -11.32
N MET A 293 5.44 7.81 -10.43
CA MET A 293 6.86 7.88 -10.79
C MET A 293 7.31 6.66 -11.60
N SER A 294 7.00 5.46 -11.13
CA SER A 294 7.31 4.21 -11.83
C SER A 294 6.55 4.07 -13.16
N ALA A 295 5.27 4.49 -13.20
CA ALA A 295 4.48 4.48 -14.42
C ALA A 295 5.06 5.44 -15.47
N GLN A 296 5.51 6.63 -15.08
CA GLN A 296 6.18 7.58 -15.97
C GLN A 296 7.48 7.01 -16.53
N ALA A 297 8.29 6.34 -15.71
CA ALA A 297 9.49 5.64 -16.17
C ALA A 297 9.17 4.52 -17.18
N ALA A 298 7.99 3.91 -17.10
CA ALA A 298 7.46 2.96 -18.06
C ALA A 298 6.79 3.61 -19.29
N GLY A 299 6.85 4.95 -19.42
CA GLY A 299 6.25 5.69 -20.54
C GLY A 299 4.75 5.96 -20.42
N THR A 300 4.17 5.85 -19.22
CA THR A 300 2.75 6.14 -18.96
C THR A 300 2.64 7.43 -18.14
N ASP A 301 2.06 8.48 -18.72
CA ASP A 301 1.81 9.73 -18.02
C ASP A 301 0.74 9.59 -16.94
N TYR A 302 0.65 10.57 -16.05
CA TYR A 302 -0.23 10.54 -14.88
C TYR A 302 -1.72 10.43 -15.25
N GLU A 303 -2.17 11.20 -16.25
CA GLU A 303 -3.55 11.19 -16.70
C GLU A 303 -3.92 9.83 -17.33
N THR A 304 -3.01 9.28 -18.12
CA THR A 304 -3.18 7.95 -18.72
C THR A 304 -3.22 6.86 -17.65
N LEU A 305 -2.37 6.94 -16.63
CA LEU A 305 -2.39 6.05 -15.48
C LEU A 305 -3.76 6.12 -14.76
N CYS A 306 -4.26 7.33 -14.45
CA CYS A 306 -5.57 7.50 -13.81
C CYS A 306 -6.71 6.89 -14.63
N LEU A 307 -6.70 7.05 -15.96
CA LEU A 307 -7.68 6.42 -16.85
C LEU A 307 -7.57 4.89 -16.86
N GLN A 308 -6.36 4.33 -16.92
CA GLN A 308 -6.13 2.90 -16.88
C GLN A 308 -6.64 2.29 -15.56
N LEU A 309 -6.35 2.95 -14.44
CA LEU A 309 -6.85 2.54 -13.13
C LEU A 309 -8.38 2.60 -13.07
N LEU A 310 -8.99 3.70 -13.52
CA LEU A 310 -10.44 3.84 -13.57
C LEU A 310 -11.08 2.78 -14.47
N ALA A 311 -10.48 2.46 -15.61
CA ALA A 311 -10.97 1.42 -16.52
C ALA A 311 -10.93 0.02 -15.89
N SER A 312 -10.02 -0.24 -14.94
CA SER A 312 -9.92 -1.51 -14.22
C SER A 312 -10.96 -1.67 -13.08
N ALA A 313 -11.73 -0.61 -12.78
CA ALA A 313 -12.73 -0.65 -11.72
C ALA A 313 -13.75 -1.78 -11.93
N SER A 314 -13.92 -2.60 -10.91
CA SER A 314 -14.81 -3.78 -10.95
C SER A 314 -15.40 -4.07 -9.57
N LEU A 315 -16.35 -4.98 -9.50
CA LEU A 315 -16.82 -5.62 -8.28
C LEU A 315 -16.14 -6.98 -8.14
N ASP A 316 -16.03 -7.49 -6.91
CA ASP A 316 -15.55 -8.86 -6.65
C ASP A 316 -16.62 -9.87 -7.12
N TYR A 317 -17.89 -9.51 -6.93
CA TYR A 317 -19.05 -10.31 -7.32
C TYR A 317 -20.00 -9.47 -8.18
N PRO A 318 -19.78 -9.40 -9.50
CA PRO A 318 -20.72 -8.69 -10.37
C PRO A 318 -22.11 -9.32 -10.27
N PRO A 319 -23.19 -8.52 -10.33
CA PRO A 319 -24.56 -9.07 -10.32
C PRO A 319 -24.71 -10.13 -11.40
N THR A 320 -25.30 -11.26 -11.05
CA THR A 320 -25.74 -12.25 -12.04
C THR A 320 -26.82 -11.60 -12.91
N THR A 321 -26.50 -11.43 -14.21
CA THR A 321 -27.46 -10.96 -15.22
C THR A 321 -28.61 -11.92 -15.42
#